data_c401161d589df01e6baaf37f08ef545a
#
_entry.id   c401161d589df01e6baaf37f08ef545a
#
_cell.length_a   1.000
_cell.length_b   1.000
_cell.length_c   1.000
_cell.angle_alpha   90.00
_cell.angle_beta   90.00
_cell.angle_gamma   90.00
#
_symmetry.space_group_name_H-M   'P 1'
#
loop_
_entity.id
_entity.type
_entity.pdbx_description
1 polymer ?
#
loop_
_entity_poly.entity_id
_entity_poly.type
_entity_poly.pdbx_seq_one_letter_code
_entity_poly.pdbx_strand_id
1 'polypeptide(L)'
;MNTKFETIYNRFFSKVTDDMYMELDKNQTESMVGELHLSALPWFEFPRVDLYNFNQEDKIYNIELSNEEINIIAVYMLVEWLTQQLVSVENTRMKYSGSDFKMTSQANHMSKLLALKKDYEREGLHLQRLYKRRKVDENGIMRSTFSSIMDTTPEKTTVKKPSVDNAGVTQADIDSAIERFFNKLDTNKNSVVDNSDSSETIMLNEF
;
A
#
# COMPACT_ATOMS: atom_id res chain seq x y z
N MET A 1 -13.38 -13.20 -18.43
CA MET A 1 -13.73 -12.03 -19.27
C MET A 1 -12.49 -11.18 -19.42
N ASN A 2 -12.37 -10.43 -20.54
CA ASN A 2 -11.19 -9.61 -20.80
C ASN A 2 -11.56 -8.14 -20.64
N THR A 3 -10.69 -7.32 -20.03
CA THR A 3 -10.96 -5.88 -19.86
C THR A 3 -10.30 -5.08 -20.97
N LYS A 4 -11.09 -4.26 -21.69
CA LYS A 4 -10.58 -3.36 -22.73
C LYS A 4 -9.92 -2.12 -22.09
N PHE A 5 -8.84 -1.62 -22.67
CA PHE A 5 -8.22 -0.36 -22.28
C PHE A 5 -9.19 0.82 -22.33
N GLU A 6 -10.11 0.81 -23.27
CA GLU A 6 -11.17 1.82 -23.39
C GLU A 6 -11.95 2.01 -22.08
N THR A 7 -12.18 0.95 -21.30
CA THR A 7 -12.89 1.03 -20.02
C THR A 7 -12.10 1.88 -19.01
N ILE A 8 -10.76 1.74 -19.01
CA ILE A 8 -9.86 2.51 -18.13
C ILE A 8 -9.80 3.95 -18.62
N TYR A 9 -9.69 4.17 -19.95
CA TYR A 9 -9.64 5.50 -20.55
C TYR A 9 -10.92 6.29 -20.27
N ASN A 10 -12.09 5.66 -20.39
CA ASN A 10 -13.36 6.28 -20.05
C ASN A 10 -13.42 6.67 -18.55
N ARG A 11 -12.85 5.84 -17.67
CA ARG A 11 -12.74 6.18 -16.24
C ARG A 11 -11.80 7.37 -16.00
N PHE A 12 -10.70 7.46 -16.73
CA PHE A 12 -9.78 8.60 -16.69
C PHE A 12 -10.47 9.88 -17.21
N PHE A 13 -11.10 9.84 -18.39
CA PHE A 13 -11.81 10.97 -18.96
C PHE A 13 -12.98 11.46 -18.11
N SER A 14 -13.60 10.59 -17.32
CA SER A 14 -14.64 11.03 -16.38
C SER A 14 -14.12 11.92 -15.25
N LYS A 15 -12.79 11.97 -15.05
CA LYS A 15 -12.12 12.78 -14.01
C LYS A 15 -11.40 14.01 -14.60
N VAL A 16 -11.15 14.04 -15.89
CA VAL A 16 -10.43 15.11 -16.58
C VAL A 16 -11.36 15.77 -17.58
N THR A 17 -11.59 17.07 -17.37
CA THR A 17 -12.22 17.95 -18.37
C THR A 17 -11.13 18.82 -18.98
N ASP A 18 -10.47 18.31 -20.03
CA ASP A 18 -9.45 19.05 -20.76
C ASP A 18 -9.89 19.18 -22.23
N ASP A 19 -10.12 20.40 -22.67
CA ASP A 19 -10.57 20.71 -24.03
C ASP A 19 -9.53 20.25 -25.08
N MET A 20 -8.25 20.13 -24.71
CA MET A 20 -7.19 19.63 -25.58
C MET A 20 -7.53 18.25 -26.18
N TYR A 21 -8.15 17.36 -25.41
CA TYR A 21 -8.54 16.04 -25.91
C TYR A 21 -9.70 16.08 -26.90
N MET A 22 -10.47 17.15 -26.93
CA MET A 22 -11.55 17.36 -27.90
C MET A 22 -11.03 17.83 -29.26
N GLU A 23 -9.84 18.49 -29.28
CA GLU A 23 -9.21 19.03 -30.50
C GLU A 23 -8.33 17.98 -31.21
N LEU A 24 -7.92 16.91 -30.52
CA LEU A 24 -7.06 15.89 -31.08
C LEU A 24 -7.85 14.82 -31.86
N ASP A 25 -7.22 14.27 -32.90
CA ASP A 25 -7.74 13.09 -33.56
C ASP A 25 -7.80 11.89 -32.60
N LYS A 26 -8.76 11.00 -32.81
CA LYS A 26 -8.97 9.81 -31.98
C LYS A 26 -7.69 8.99 -31.79
N ASN A 27 -6.93 8.78 -32.85
CA ASN A 27 -5.68 7.99 -32.77
C ASN A 27 -4.61 8.68 -31.93
N GLN A 28 -4.51 10.00 -32.01
CA GLN A 28 -3.58 10.80 -31.21
C GLN A 28 -3.98 10.76 -29.73
N THR A 29 -5.26 10.94 -29.44
CA THR A 29 -5.80 10.85 -28.08
C THR A 29 -5.55 9.47 -27.47
N GLU A 30 -5.83 8.40 -28.21
CA GLU A 30 -5.58 7.04 -27.75
C GLU A 30 -4.09 6.75 -27.50
N SER A 31 -3.21 7.29 -28.34
CA SER A 31 -1.76 7.14 -28.15
C SER A 31 -1.30 7.86 -26.88
N MET A 32 -1.71 9.12 -26.69
CA MET A 32 -1.35 9.90 -25.50
C MET A 32 -1.87 9.27 -24.20
N VAL A 33 -3.14 8.85 -24.22
CA VAL A 33 -3.75 8.21 -23.05
C VAL A 33 -3.15 6.83 -22.80
N GLY A 34 -2.73 6.14 -23.87
CA GLY A 34 -2.00 4.87 -23.77
C GLY A 34 -0.67 5.00 -23.04
N GLU A 35 0.11 6.07 -23.34
CA GLU A 35 1.35 6.37 -22.63
C GLU A 35 1.10 6.69 -21.15
N LEU A 36 0.07 7.48 -20.86
CA LEU A 36 -0.33 7.76 -19.46
C LEU A 36 -0.71 6.47 -18.72
N HIS A 37 -1.43 5.57 -19.40
CA HIS A 37 -1.83 4.28 -18.85
C HIS A 37 -0.60 3.42 -18.48
N LEU A 38 0.34 3.25 -19.41
CA LEU A 38 1.56 2.47 -19.16
C LEU A 38 2.43 3.08 -18.04
N SER A 39 2.50 4.42 -18.01
CA SER A 39 3.24 5.13 -16.96
C SER A 39 2.58 5.04 -15.58
N ALA A 40 1.27 4.82 -15.54
CA ALA A 40 0.50 4.69 -14.30
C ALA A 40 0.62 3.29 -13.64
N LEU A 41 0.89 2.24 -14.43
CA LEU A 41 0.93 0.87 -13.92
C LEU A 41 1.94 0.64 -12.77
N PRO A 42 3.18 1.17 -12.84
CA PRO A 42 4.16 1.00 -11.76
C PRO A 42 3.75 1.61 -10.42
N TRP A 43 2.84 2.58 -10.40
CA TRP A 43 2.35 3.20 -9.17
C TRP A 43 1.41 2.30 -8.37
N PHE A 44 0.86 1.28 -9.03
CA PHE A 44 0.01 0.29 -8.35
C PHE A 44 0.89 -0.79 -7.72
N GLU A 45 1.32 -0.57 -6.47
CA GLU A 45 2.34 -1.39 -5.79
C GLU A 45 1.96 -2.86 -5.60
N PHE A 46 0.67 -3.14 -5.31
CA PHE A 46 0.24 -4.49 -4.91
C PHE A 46 -1.07 -4.90 -5.59
N PRO A 47 -1.09 -5.04 -6.90
CA PRO A 47 -2.25 -5.57 -7.61
C PRO A 47 -2.44 -7.05 -7.27
N ARG A 48 -3.70 -7.52 -7.25
CA ARG A 48 -4.03 -8.95 -7.07
C ARG A 48 -3.87 -9.75 -8.36
N VAL A 49 -3.83 -9.06 -9.47
CA VAL A 49 -3.71 -9.59 -10.81
C VAL A 49 -2.47 -9.05 -11.49
N ASP A 50 -1.94 -9.76 -12.46
CA ASP A 50 -0.81 -9.28 -13.25
C ASP A 50 -1.27 -8.18 -14.22
N LEU A 51 -0.99 -6.93 -13.88
CA LEU A 51 -1.33 -5.76 -14.70
C LEU A 51 -0.52 -5.65 -15.99
N TYR A 52 0.52 -6.46 -16.17
CA TYR A 52 1.31 -6.50 -17.41
C TYR A 52 0.84 -7.60 -18.37
N ASN A 53 -0.15 -8.38 -17.98
CA ASN A 53 -0.75 -9.41 -18.82
C ASN A 53 -1.82 -8.82 -19.75
N PHE A 54 -1.38 -8.12 -20.80
CA PHE A 54 -2.24 -7.53 -21.81
C PHE A 54 -1.68 -7.71 -23.23
N ASN A 55 -2.56 -7.60 -24.21
CA ASN A 55 -2.20 -7.48 -25.62
C ASN A 55 -2.27 -6.00 -26.02
N GLN A 56 -1.10 -5.44 -26.40
CA GLN A 56 -0.99 -4.04 -26.78
C GLN A 56 -1.61 -3.74 -28.15
N GLU A 57 -1.58 -4.69 -29.07
CA GLU A 57 -2.15 -4.52 -30.41
C GLU A 57 -3.67 -4.44 -30.33
N ASP A 58 -4.28 -5.33 -29.58
CA ASP A 58 -5.74 -5.39 -29.39
C ASP A 58 -6.22 -4.41 -28.32
N LYS A 59 -5.32 -3.82 -27.54
CA LYS A 59 -5.62 -2.94 -26.39
C LYS A 59 -6.56 -3.60 -25.38
N ILE A 60 -6.25 -4.84 -25.02
CA ILE A 60 -7.08 -5.67 -24.15
C ILE A 60 -6.21 -6.35 -23.10
N TYR A 61 -6.63 -6.32 -21.84
CA TYR A 61 -6.10 -7.20 -20.79
C TYR A 61 -6.61 -8.63 -21.01
N ASN A 62 -5.73 -9.61 -20.88
CA ASN A 62 -6.09 -11.03 -20.94
C ASN A 62 -6.85 -11.51 -19.69
N ILE A 63 -7.04 -10.62 -18.74
CA ILE A 63 -7.67 -10.81 -17.44
C ILE A 63 -8.83 -9.83 -17.26
N GLU A 64 -9.73 -10.12 -16.34
CA GLU A 64 -10.79 -9.21 -15.93
C GLU A 64 -10.30 -8.35 -14.75
N LEU A 65 -10.24 -7.05 -14.96
CA LEU A 65 -9.94 -6.08 -13.90
C LEU A 65 -11.22 -5.72 -13.15
N SER A 66 -11.13 -5.69 -11.84
CA SER A 66 -12.21 -5.19 -10.99
C SER A 66 -12.40 -3.67 -11.15
N ASN A 67 -13.59 -3.17 -10.84
CA ASN A 67 -13.84 -1.73 -10.84
C ASN A 67 -12.92 -0.94 -9.90
N GLU A 68 -12.44 -1.57 -8.82
CA GLU A 68 -11.47 -0.95 -7.90
C GLU A 68 -10.12 -0.78 -8.59
N GLU A 69 -9.61 -1.80 -9.29
CA GLU A 69 -8.35 -1.77 -10.03
C GLU A 69 -8.40 -0.75 -11.16
N ILE A 70 -9.48 -0.73 -11.94
CA ILE A 70 -9.71 0.27 -12.99
C ILE A 70 -9.68 1.69 -12.42
N ASN A 71 -10.31 1.91 -11.27
CA ASN A 71 -10.32 3.24 -10.65
C ASN A 71 -8.95 3.66 -10.10
N ILE A 72 -8.19 2.73 -9.52
CA ILE A 72 -6.83 2.99 -9.03
C ILE A 72 -5.91 3.37 -10.19
N ILE A 73 -5.94 2.61 -11.29
CA ILE A 73 -5.14 2.90 -12.50
C ILE A 73 -5.52 4.29 -13.04
N ALA A 74 -6.82 4.60 -13.17
CA ALA A 74 -7.28 5.88 -13.67
C ALA A 74 -6.85 7.07 -12.79
N VAL A 75 -6.77 6.91 -11.47
CA VAL A 75 -6.25 7.93 -10.56
C VAL A 75 -4.75 8.14 -10.78
N TYR A 76 -3.96 7.09 -10.99
CA TYR A 76 -2.54 7.25 -11.29
C TYR A 76 -2.28 7.80 -12.70
N MET A 77 -3.12 7.48 -13.68
CA MET A 77 -3.09 8.17 -14.98
C MET A 77 -3.29 9.68 -14.82
N LEU A 78 -4.16 10.09 -13.90
CA LEU A 78 -4.39 11.50 -13.59
C LEU A 78 -3.16 12.16 -12.93
N VAL A 79 -2.45 11.44 -12.05
CA VAL A 79 -1.19 11.91 -11.46
C VAL A 79 -0.12 12.12 -12.54
N GLU A 80 0.01 11.19 -13.49
CA GLU A 80 0.94 11.30 -14.61
C GLU A 80 0.56 12.47 -15.54
N TRP A 81 -0.72 12.62 -15.86
CA TRP A 81 -1.21 13.74 -16.64
C TRP A 81 -0.89 15.09 -15.97
N LEU A 82 -1.15 15.23 -14.67
CA LEU A 82 -0.80 16.44 -13.92
C LEU A 82 0.71 16.70 -13.90
N THR A 83 1.52 15.66 -13.90
CA THR A 83 2.99 15.77 -14.00
C THR A 83 3.39 16.36 -15.34
N GLN A 84 2.79 15.90 -16.44
CA GLN A 84 3.02 16.46 -17.77
C GLN A 84 2.57 17.93 -17.87
N GLN A 85 1.42 18.27 -17.28
CA GLN A 85 0.94 19.67 -17.23
C GLN A 85 1.90 20.57 -16.45
N LEU A 86 2.44 20.12 -15.31
CA LEU A 86 3.43 20.86 -14.54
C LEU A 86 4.71 21.12 -15.34
N VAL A 87 5.23 20.13 -16.05
CA VAL A 87 6.40 20.26 -16.91
C VAL A 87 6.12 21.24 -18.07
N SER A 88 4.94 21.17 -18.67
CA SER A 88 4.52 22.08 -19.74
C SER A 88 4.45 23.54 -19.27
N VAL A 89 3.85 23.79 -18.10
CA VAL A 89 3.80 25.15 -17.51
C VAL A 89 5.19 25.67 -17.19
N GLU A 90 6.09 24.85 -16.63
CA GLU A 90 7.46 25.24 -16.32
C GLU A 90 8.26 25.55 -17.60
N ASN A 91 8.15 24.73 -18.64
CA ASN A 91 8.79 24.99 -19.93
C ASN A 91 8.29 26.31 -20.57
N THR A 92 6.99 26.60 -20.47
CA THR A 92 6.41 27.84 -20.94
C THR A 92 6.95 29.03 -20.15
N ARG A 93 7.04 28.90 -18.83
CA ARG A 93 7.62 29.90 -17.94
C ARG A 93 9.08 30.22 -18.33
N MET A 94 9.90 29.19 -18.56
CA MET A 94 11.30 29.39 -18.96
C MET A 94 11.44 30.10 -20.30
N LYS A 95 10.59 29.76 -21.28
CA LYS A 95 10.63 30.42 -22.63
C LYS A 95 10.25 31.89 -22.60
N TYR A 96 9.31 32.25 -21.73
CA TYR A 96 8.73 33.60 -21.71
C TYR A 96 9.16 34.41 -20.48
N SER A 97 10.27 34.07 -19.82
CA SER A 97 10.78 34.78 -18.65
C SER A 97 11.41 36.15 -18.94
N GLY A 98 11.00 36.82 -20.03
CA GLY A 98 11.35 38.23 -20.30
C GLY A 98 10.69 39.18 -19.30
N SER A 99 11.29 40.37 -19.12
CA SER A 99 10.96 41.35 -18.07
C SER A 99 9.51 41.88 -18.04
N ASP A 100 8.72 41.62 -19.09
CA ASP A 100 7.37 42.17 -19.25
C ASP A 100 6.23 41.17 -18.91
N PHE A 101 6.55 39.93 -18.57
CA PHE A 101 5.52 38.93 -18.31
C PHE A 101 5.17 38.86 -16.81
N LYS A 102 3.90 39.14 -16.47
CA LYS A 102 3.41 39.07 -15.07
C LYS A 102 3.44 37.62 -14.55
N MET A 103 4.54 37.20 -13.98
CA MET A 103 4.80 35.83 -13.49
C MET A 103 3.90 35.37 -12.35
N THR A 104 3.21 36.27 -11.66
CA THR A 104 2.42 35.97 -10.45
C THR A 104 1.27 35.00 -10.72
N SER A 105 0.59 35.12 -11.88
CA SER A 105 -0.54 34.26 -12.23
C SER A 105 -0.09 32.82 -12.52
N GLN A 106 1.03 32.64 -13.21
CA GLN A 106 1.56 31.32 -13.56
C GLN A 106 2.10 30.58 -12.33
N ALA A 107 2.76 31.29 -11.40
CA ALA A 107 3.21 30.72 -10.14
C ALA A 107 2.05 30.19 -9.29
N ASN A 108 0.95 30.94 -9.26
CA ASN A 108 -0.27 30.49 -8.57
C ASN A 108 -0.91 29.28 -9.26
N HIS A 109 -0.94 29.27 -10.59
CA HIS A 109 -1.45 28.13 -11.35
C HIS A 109 -0.61 26.87 -11.10
N MET A 110 0.72 26.99 -11.19
CA MET A 110 1.64 25.90 -10.89
C MET A 110 1.45 25.35 -9.45
N SER A 111 1.32 26.26 -8.46
CA SER A 111 1.08 25.86 -7.08
C SER A 111 -0.23 25.08 -6.91
N LYS A 112 -1.29 25.47 -7.64
CA LYS A 112 -2.58 24.76 -7.64
C LYS A 112 -2.46 23.38 -8.30
N LEU A 113 -1.78 23.27 -9.44
CA LEU A 113 -1.53 22.00 -10.11
C LEU A 113 -0.72 21.05 -9.21
N LEU A 114 0.31 21.56 -8.53
CA LEU A 114 1.12 20.77 -7.60
C LEU A 114 0.32 20.30 -6.39
N ALA A 115 -0.54 21.15 -5.84
CA ALA A 115 -1.43 20.77 -4.76
C ALA A 115 -2.42 19.68 -5.20
N LEU A 116 -3.03 19.84 -6.37
CA LEU A 116 -3.94 18.87 -6.96
C LEU A 116 -3.26 17.53 -7.22
N LYS A 117 -2.03 17.54 -7.78
CA LYS A 117 -1.24 16.32 -7.97
C LYS A 117 -1.03 15.58 -6.65
N LYS A 118 -0.61 16.28 -5.58
CA LYS A 118 -0.41 15.68 -4.25
C LYS A 118 -1.69 15.11 -3.66
N ASP A 119 -2.83 15.74 -3.93
CA ASP A 119 -4.13 15.25 -3.46
C ASP A 119 -4.51 13.94 -4.15
N TYR A 120 -4.30 13.83 -5.47
CA TYR A 120 -4.53 12.59 -6.21
C TYR A 120 -3.52 11.49 -5.88
N GLU A 121 -2.25 11.81 -5.61
CA GLU A 121 -1.28 10.84 -5.07
C GLU A 121 -1.77 10.26 -3.72
N ARG A 122 -2.27 11.11 -2.82
CA ARG A 122 -2.85 10.68 -1.55
C ARG A 122 -4.12 9.84 -1.74
N GLU A 123 -4.99 10.23 -2.68
CA GLU A 123 -6.17 9.46 -3.04
C GLU A 123 -5.78 8.07 -3.56
N GLY A 124 -4.83 7.98 -4.49
CA GLY A 124 -4.32 6.73 -5.03
C GLY A 124 -3.78 5.79 -3.95
N LEU A 125 -2.95 6.31 -3.04
CA LEU A 125 -2.44 5.55 -1.89
C LEU A 125 -3.57 5.11 -0.95
N HIS A 126 -4.58 5.96 -0.72
CA HIS A 126 -5.74 5.62 0.09
C HIS A 126 -6.55 4.48 -0.53
N LEU A 127 -6.82 4.57 -1.83
CA LEU A 127 -7.53 3.52 -2.57
C LEU A 127 -6.78 2.18 -2.55
N GLN A 128 -5.45 2.19 -2.73
CA GLN A 128 -4.64 0.98 -2.62
C GLN A 128 -4.69 0.37 -1.22
N ARG A 129 -4.68 1.19 -0.16
CA ARG A 129 -4.84 0.70 1.22
C ARG A 129 -6.20 0.03 1.44
N LEU A 130 -7.28 0.63 0.91
CA LEU A 130 -8.61 0.03 0.98
C LEU A 130 -8.67 -1.27 0.19
N TYR A 131 -8.11 -1.28 -1.02
CA TYR A 131 -8.02 -2.46 -1.88
C TYR A 131 -7.28 -3.61 -1.19
N LYS A 132 -6.14 -3.36 -0.55
CA LYS A 132 -5.40 -4.37 0.22
C LYS A 132 -6.19 -4.96 1.38
N ARG A 133 -7.01 -4.15 2.06
CA ARG A 133 -7.80 -4.55 3.23
C ARG A 133 -9.07 -5.33 2.86
N ARG A 134 -9.45 -5.35 1.60
CA ARG A 134 -10.66 -6.03 1.11
C ARG A 134 -10.25 -7.30 0.38
N LYS A 135 -10.94 -8.39 0.65
CA LYS A 135 -10.88 -9.63 -0.14
C LYS A 135 -12.28 -9.94 -0.61
N VAL A 136 -12.38 -10.43 -1.84
CA VAL A 136 -13.63 -11.01 -2.36
C VAL A 136 -13.65 -12.45 -1.89
N ASP A 137 -14.70 -12.84 -1.17
CA ASP A 137 -14.95 -14.20 -0.72
C ASP A 137 -15.37 -15.09 -1.92
N GLU A 138 -15.32 -16.40 -1.77
CA GLU A 138 -15.76 -17.37 -2.79
C GLU A 138 -17.20 -17.12 -3.26
N ASN A 139 -18.01 -16.46 -2.44
CA ASN A 139 -19.39 -16.06 -2.75
C ASN A 139 -19.49 -14.67 -3.42
N GLY A 140 -18.37 -14.04 -3.81
CA GLY A 140 -18.36 -12.70 -4.41
C GLY A 140 -18.61 -11.55 -3.44
N ILE A 141 -18.62 -11.80 -2.11
CA ILE A 141 -18.86 -10.78 -1.09
C ILE A 141 -17.53 -10.15 -0.69
N MET A 142 -17.48 -8.82 -0.71
CA MET A 142 -16.32 -8.08 -0.19
C MET A 142 -16.24 -8.17 1.33
N ARG A 143 -15.16 -8.75 1.84
CA ARG A 143 -14.86 -8.82 3.27
C ARG A 143 -13.59 -8.05 3.61
N SER A 144 -13.53 -7.49 4.82
CA SER A 144 -12.31 -6.90 5.35
C SER A 144 -11.33 -7.99 5.77
N THR A 145 -10.07 -7.88 5.39
CA THR A 145 -9.00 -8.78 5.88
C THR A 145 -8.69 -8.56 7.36
N PHE A 146 -9.21 -7.48 7.96
CA PHE A 146 -8.96 -7.17 9.36
C PHE A 146 -9.60 -8.20 10.31
N SER A 147 -10.77 -8.74 9.96
CA SER A 147 -11.37 -9.83 10.74
C SER A 147 -10.53 -11.10 10.75
N SER A 148 -9.83 -11.40 9.65
CA SER A 148 -8.98 -12.59 9.58
C SER A 148 -7.69 -12.48 10.41
N ILE A 149 -7.27 -11.26 10.77
CA ILE A 149 -6.16 -11.02 11.70
C ILE A 149 -6.64 -11.18 13.15
N MET A 150 -7.91 -10.84 13.42
CA MET A 150 -8.52 -10.99 14.73
C MET A 150 -9.08 -12.42 14.96
N ASP A 151 -9.39 -13.14 13.88
CA ASP A 151 -9.83 -14.55 13.92
C ASP A 151 -8.65 -15.54 13.99
N THR A 152 -7.48 -15.12 14.47
CA THR A 152 -6.57 -16.06 15.12
C THR A 152 -7.16 -16.47 16.48
N THR A 153 -8.39 -16.99 16.48
CA THR A 153 -8.71 -18.09 17.37
C THR A 153 -7.64 -19.13 17.08
N PRO A 154 -6.79 -19.47 18.06
CA PRO A 154 -5.89 -20.59 17.85
C PRO A 154 -6.79 -21.73 17.33
N GLU A 155 -6.48 -22.24 16.13
CA GLU A 155 -7.07 -23.48 15.70
C GLU A 155 -7.21 -24.31 16.97
N LYS A 156 -8.43 -24.72 17.29
CA LYS A 156 -8.64 -25.75 18.27
C LYS A 156 -7.87 -26.93 17.70
N THR A 157 -6.56 -26.91 17.94
CA THR A 157 -5.80 -28.15 17.96
C THR A 157 -6.66 -29.00 18.88
N THR A 158 -7.42 -29.86 18.30
CA THR A 158 -7.94 -31.01 19.02
C THR A 158 -6.70 -31.73 19.51
N VAL A 159 -6.16 -31.21 20.60
CA VAL A 159 -5.28 -31.98 21.45
C VAL A 159 -6.16 -33.18 21.77
N LYS A 160 -5.94 -34.29 21.04
CA LYS A 160 -6.40 -35.59 21.46
C LYS A 160 -5.95 -35.64 22.90
N LYS A 161 -6.90 -35.44 23.80
CA LYS A 161 -6.71 -35.64 25.21
C LYS A 161 -6.05 -37.02 25.32
N PRO A 162 -4.78 -37.14 25.74
CA PRO A 162 -4.23 -38.43 25.93
C PRO A 162 -5.26 -39.08 26.85
N SER A 163 -5.73 -40.28 26.49
CA SER A 163 -6.50 -41.10 27.36
C SER A 163 -5.61 -41.31 28.57
N VAL A 164 -5.86 -40.51 29.62
CA VAL A 164 -5.26 -40.74 30.92
C VAL A 164 -5.98 -41.99 31.42
N ASP A 165 -5.36 -43.11 31.16
CA ASP A 165 -5.66 -44.29 31.93
C ASP A 165 -5.49 -43.86 33.39
N ASN A 166 -6.56 -43.95 34.17
CA ASN A 166 -6.63 -43.66 35.59
C ASN A 166 -5.74 -44.62 36.40
N ALA A 167 -4.43 -44.63 36.13
CA ALA A 167 -3.40 -45.11 37.05
C ALA A 167 -3.14 -43.95 38.01
N GLY A 168 -3.69 -44.03 39.21
CA GLY A 168 -3.79 -42.93 40.16
C GLY A 168 -2.47 -42.21 40.38
N VAL A 169 -2.44 -40.96 40.01
CA VAL A 169 -1.44 -40.00 40.47
C VAL A 169 -1.67 -39.87 41.97
N THR A 170 -0.75 -40.41 42.77
CA THR A 170 -0.83 -40.32 44.22
C THR A 170 -0.49 -38.91 44.69
N GLN A 171 -1.02 -38.49 45.85
CA GLN A 171 -0.72 -37.18 46.45
C GLN A 171 0.80 -36.98 46.57
N ALA A 172 1.58 -38.03 46.79
CA ALA A 172 3.04 -38.02 46.84
C ALA A 172 3.70 -37.62 45.51
N ASP A 173 3.08 -37.94 44.35
CA ASP A 173 3.59 -37.54 43.02
C ASP A 173 3.37 -36.06 42.78
N ILE A 174 2.27 -35.49 43.27
CA ILE A 174 1.96 -34.07 43.20
C ILE A 174 2.92 -33.28 44.10
N ASP A 175 3.15 -33.71 45.33
CA ASP A 175 4.04 -33.05 46.28
C ASP A 175 5.50 -33.07 45.77
N SER A 176 5.97 -34.17 45.19
CA SER A 176 7.30 -34.24 44.57
C SER A 176 7.47 -33.34 43.34
N ALA A 177 6.41 -33.14 42.55
CA ALA A 177 6.43 -32.21 41.41
C ALA A 177 6.46 -30.76 41.87
N ILE A 178 5.76 -30.42 42.94
CA ILE A 178 5.75 -29.11 43.57
C ILE A 178 7.13 -28.78 44.16
N GLU A 179 7.76 -29.67 44.88
CA GLU A 179 9.12 -29.48 45.40
C GLU A 179 10.16 -29.27 44.30
N ARG A 180 10.08 -30.03 43.21
CA ARG A 180 10.97 -29.82 42.05
C ARG A 180 10.78 -28.46 41.42
N PHE A 181 9.57 -27.93 41.39
CA PHE A 181 9.27 -26.62 40.86
C PHE A 181 9.85 -25.51 41.74
N PHE A 182 9.69 -25.60 43.05
CA PHE A 182 10.25 -24.62 43.98
C PHE A 182 11.78 -24.65 44.04
N ASN A 183 12.41 -25.81 44.01
CA ASN A 183 13.87 -25.94 43.95
C ASN A 183 14.45 -25.36 42.65
N LYS A 184 13.71 -25.38 41.55
CA LYS A 184 14.11 -24.74 40.28
C LYS A 184 13.99 -23.22 40.32
N LEU A 185 13.09 -22.68 41.13
CA LEU A 185 12.94 -21.25 41.35
C LEU A 185 14.03 -20.67 42.25
N ASP A 186 14.46 -21.43 43.28
CA ASP A 186 15.53 -21.00 44.19
C ASP A 186 16.92 -21.04 43.56
N THR A 187 17.21 -21.97 42.65
CA THR A 187 18.46 -21.99 41.87
C THR A 187 18.57 -20.81 40.92
N ASN A 188 17.45 -20.22 40.48
CA ASN A 188 17.47 -19.06 39.61
C ASN A 188 17.65 -17.74 40.40
N LYS A 189 17.46 -17.72 41.72
CA LYS A 189 17.69 -16.51 42.55
C LYS A 189 19.14 -16.32 42.94
N ASN A 190 19.95 -17.36 42.96
CA ASN A 190 21.36 -17.27 43.33
C ASN A 190 22.31 -16.90 42.18
N SER A 191 21.82 -16.69 40.97
CA SER A 191 22.62 -16.29 39.81
C SER A 191 22.54 -14.78 39.46
N VAL A 192 21.94 -13.94 40.33
CA VAL A 192 21.75 -12.50 40.07
C VAL A 192 22.36 -11.62 41.16
N VAL A 193 23.28 -12.12 41.96
CA VAL A 193 24.03 -11.27 42.89
C VAL A 193 25.52 -11.58 42.75
N ASP A 194 26.17 -10.94 41.77
CA ASP A 194 27.58 -10.53 41.81
C ASP A 194 27.90 -9.67 40.57
N ASN A 195 27.67 -8.39 40.70
CA ASN A 195 28.40 -7.34 39.95
C ASN A 195 28.20 -6.00 40.67
N SER A 196 28.81 -5.85 41.84
CA SER A 196 29.19 -4.60 42.39
C SER A 196 30.72 -4.53 42.31
N ASP A 197 31.20 -3.59 41.58
CA ASP A 197 32.42 -2.81 41.66
C ASP A 197 33.13 -2.63 40.34
N SER A 198 32.95 -1.46 39.78
CA SER A 198 34.06 -0.63 39.30
C SER A 198 33.56 0.77 38.99
N SER A 199 33.81 1.61 39.97
CA SER A 199 33.86 3.05 39.85
C SER A 199 34.94 3.45 38.85
N GLU A 200 34.57 4.02 37.70
CA GLU A 200 35.47 4.84 36.90
C GLU A 200 34.97 6.28 36.84
N THR A 201 35.72 7.09 37.56
CA THR A 201 35.73 8.52 37.57
C THR A 201 36.10 9.05 36.19
N ILE A 202 35.17 9.66 35.46
CA ILE A 202 35.50 10.45 34.29
C ILE A 202 35.57 11.91 34.69
N MET A 203 36.80 12.42 34.67
CA MET A 203 37.15 13.83 34.81
C MET A 203 36.56 14.61 33.63
N LEU A 204 35.86 15.68 33.99
CA LEU A 204 35.54 16.79 33.09
C LEU A 204 36.86 17.51 32.74
N ASN A 205 37.15 17.66 31.47
CA ASN A 205 38.04 18.70 30.97
C ASN A 205 37.26 19.55 29.98
N GLU A 206 37.10 20.80 30.42
CA GLU A 206 36.78 21.96 29.60
C GLU A 206 37.88 22.20 28.57
N PHE A 207 37.46 22.44 27.28
CA PHE A 207 37.92 23.58 26.45
C PHE A 207 36.88 23.75 25.34
#